data_615574ceee0f7c4010244a6dc632b85f
#
_entry.id   615574ceee0f7c4010244a6dc632b85f
#
_cell.length_a   1.000
_cell.length_b   1.000
_cell.length_c   1.000
_cell.angle_alpha   90.00
_cell.angle_beta   90.00
_cell.angle_gamma   90.00
#
_symmetry.space_group_name_H-M   'P 1'
#
loop_
_entity.id
_entity.type
_entity.pdbx_description
1 polymer ?
#
loop_
_entity_poly.entity_id
_entity_poly.type
_entity_poly.pdbx_seq_one_letter_code
_entity_poly.pdbx_strand_id
1 'polypeptide(L)'
;MKALKRWFQNSKLAREWPINLSFLGILPFFFAAGGCLLYTSDSGAYLMTARSLSIPLDRSVFYSLYLRGLNDLMSLFTQPILGEIVVLPPLILLFVGIFQLVKKLFPTLQPSNPEKLDYPLTLIQRWIFLSMWLCACFLTSMPWFLLQAMPDIFTAILCIFVLLFLQTKSLRSSIACALVIIISAVMHNANLITLTVVSIAIWLAWKGYLGKWTHPLNKYVSISKTRSLLALSLIPWALLIGSNIWGGNGVTVGKGSHVFFMGKLCENGILKTYLEDECASKPNPFCAFKDSLPEHTWDFVWNSHGILEKTGGWHHSKELYNQIILGTLSKPKYIALHIQAAISATAQQVVLTHGGDGLTPLDTSATLTQELKLHYPDEYQGFINESKQQKSQIDFDFYNRIYDGSALVLLLGAVFCLYRRPNPLLATFFGIAALFILCNAFSTACFANILARLNARDFWILPMLSIGIIVQYFFATASKQQQPI
;
A
#
# COMPACT_ATOMS: atom_id res chain seq x y z
N MET A 1 37.80 11.10 27.29
CA MET A 1 37.60 10.02 26.31
C MET A 1 37.28 8.67 26.96
N LYS A 2 38.04 8.13 27.90
CA LYS A 2 37.76 6.81 28.56
C LYS A 2 36.41 6.76 29.28
N ALA A 3 35.98 7.83 29.94
CA ALA A 3 34.66 7.91 30.62
C ALA A 3 33.49 7.93 29.66
N LEU A 4 33.59 8.68 28.55
CA LEU A 4 32.61 8.72 27.48
C LEU A 4 32.46 7.34 26.80
N LYS A 5 33.59 6.66 26.55
CA LYS A 5 33.61 5.31 25.99
C LYS A 5 32.96 4.28 26.93
N ARG A 6 33.15 4.39 28.26
CA ARG A 6 32.45 3.56 29.26
C ARG A 6 30.96 3.90 29.35
N TRP A 7 30.59 5.19 29.26
CA TRP A 7 29.19 5.60 29.25
C TRP A 7 28.44 5.05 28.02
N PHE A 8 29.04 5.16 26.81
CA PHE A 8 28.53 4.54 25.59
C PHE A 8 28.43 3.01 25.67
N GLN A 9 29.34 2.36 26.38
CA GLN A 9 29.31 0.91 26.59
C GLN A 9 28.28 0.46 27.63
N ASN A 10 27.96 1.27 28.63
CA ASN A 10 27.16 0.88 29.79
C ASN A 10 25.76 1.45 29.85
N SER A 11 25.44 2.52 29.11
CA SER A 11 24.10 3.08 29.13
C SER A 11 23.21 2.43 28.04
N LYS A 12 22.03 1.99 28.45
CA LYS A 12 21.02 1.41 27.54
C LYS A 12 20.63 2.42 26.44
N LEU A 13 20.51 3.67 26.81
CA LEU A 13 20.21 4.79 25.89
C LEU A 13 21.31 4.99 24.85
N ALA A 14 22.59 4.96 25.26
CA ALA A 14 23.71 5.16 24.36
C ALA A 14 23.93 4.00 23.38
N ARG A 15 23.39 2.81 23.66
CA ARG A 15 23.46 1.67 22.75
C ARG A 15 22.30 1.61 21.75
N GLU A 16 21.17 2.24 22.06
CA GLU A 16 19.99 2.27 21.21
C GLU A 16 19.86 3.58 20.41
N TRP A 17 20.72 4.59 20.67
CA TRP A 17 20.64 5.88 20.02
C TRP A 17 20.66 5.85 18.48
N PRO A 18 21.42 4.95 17.78
CA PRO A 18 21.37 4.93 16.33
C PRO A 18 20.00 4.49 15.81
N ILE A 19 19.32 3.56 16.51
CA ILE A 19 17.98 3.12 16.16
C ILE A 19 16.98 4.23 16.42
N ASN A 20 17.06 4.90 17.59
CA ASN A 20 16.15 5.97 17.95
C ASN A 20 16.32 7.19 17.04
N LEU A 21 17.56 7.56 16.68
CA LEU A 21 17.82 8.65 15.75
C LEU A 21 17.45 8.31 14.29
N SER A 22 17.47 7.05 13.91
CA SER A 22 17.07 6.66 12.56
C SER A 22 15.61 6.99 12.26
N PHE A 23 14.75 7.08 13.29
CA PHE A 23 13.39 7.55 13.17
C PHE A 23 13.29 8.94 12.52
N LEU A 24 14.30 9.80 12.72
CA LEU A 24 14.37 11.12 12.13
C LEU A 24 14.76 11.11 10.64
N GLY A 25 15.04 9.94 10.06
CA GLY A 25 15.39 9.80 8.63
C GLY A 25 14.34 10.30 7.66
N ILE A 26 13.10 10.54 8.11
CA ILE A 26 12.02 11.13 7.32
C ILE A 26 12.13 12.65 7.19
N LEU A 27 12.79 13.35 8.13
CA LEU A 27 12.83 14.80 8.19
C LEU A 27 13.42 15.47 6.93
N PRO A 28 14.49 14.94 6.29
CA PRO A 28 14.99 15.52 5.03
C PRO A 28 13.92 15.60 3.95
N PHE A 29 13.02 14.63 3.87
CA PHE A 29 11.94 14.60 2.89
C PHE A 29 10.82 15.58 3.26
N PHE A 30 10.50 15.73 4.53
CA PHE A 30 9.58 16.75 5.01
C PHE A 30 10.06 18.16 4.62
N PHE A 31 11.35 18.49 4.86
CA PHE A 31 11.93 19.76 4.40
C PHE A 31 12.03 19.85 2.87
N ALA A 32 12.28 18.72 2.18
CA ALA A 32 12.26 18.70 0.73
C ALA A 32 10.86 18.94 0.14
N ALA A 33 9.80 18.65 0.89
CA ALA A 33 8.42 19.00 0.53
C ALA A 33 8.05 20.46 0.84
N GLY A 34 8.92 21.22 1.53
CA GLY A 34 8.69 22.60 1.95
C GLY A 34 8.07 22.72 3.35
N GLY A 35 8.25 21.71 4.20
CA GLY A 35 7.66 21.70 5.55
C GLY A 35 6.13 21.48 5.56
N CYS A 36 5.57 20.96 4.47
CA CYS A 36 4.13 20.76 4.31
C CYS A 36 3.82 19.30 3.95
N LEU A 37 2.58 18.88 4.22
CA LEU A 37 2.07 17.62 3.66
C LEU A 37 1.97 17.70 2.14
N LEU A 38 2.02 16.54 1.51
CA LEU A 38 1.78 16.37 0.09
C LEU A 38 0.31 15.96 -0.13
N TYR A 39 -0.28 16.51 -1.17
CA TYR A 39 -1.68 16.29 -1.47
C TYR A 39 -1.87 15.85 -2.92
N THR A 40 -2.84 14.98 -3.13
CA THR A 40 -3.37 14.66 -4.45
C THR A 40 -4.74 15.32 -4.62
N SER A 41 -5.29 15.29 -5.83
CA SER A 41 -6.68 15.71 -6.08
C SER A 41 -7.70 14.98 -5.19
N ASP A 42 -7.42 13.71 -4.84
CA ASP A 42 -8.28 12.89 -4.00
C ASP A 42 -8.29 13.34 -2.52
N SER A 43 -7.23 13.99 -2.05
CA SER A 43 -7.09 14.41 -0.64
C SER A 43 -8.22 15.33 -0.21
N GLY A 44 -8.71 16.20 -1.11
CA GLY A 44 -9.83 17.10 -0.84
C GLY A 44 -11.13 16.35 -0.53
N ALA A 45 -11.41 15.28 -1.27
CA ALA A 45 -12.61 14.47 -1.04
C ALA A 45 -12.54 13.72 0.31
N TYR A 46 -11.37 13.28 0.74
CA TYR A 46 -11.19 12.70 2.08
C TYR A 46 -11.42 13.73 3.19
N LEU A 47 -10.93 14.97 3.04
CA LEU A 47 -11.15 16.05 4.01
C LEU A 47 -12.63 16.46 4.07
N MET A 48 -13.25 16.65 2.92
CA MET A 48 -14.69 16.95 2.84
C MET A 48 -15.53 15.87 3.55
N THR A 49 -15.21 14.59 3.31
CA THR A 49 -15.89 13.47 3.95
C THR A 49 -15.59 13.41 5.45
N ALA A 50 -14.37 13.71 5.89
CA ALA A 50 -14.01 13.78 7.31
C ALA A 50 -14.87 14.79 8.07
N ARG A 51 -15.23 15.90 7.43
CA ARG A 51 -16.08 16.93 7.99
C ARG A 51 -17.57 16.57 7.94
N SER A 52 -18.05 16.16 6.77
CA SER A 52 -19.50 15.92 6.55
C SER A 52 -19.98 14.57 7.08
N LEU A 53 -19.08 13.60 7.29
CA LEU A 53 -19.38 12.20 7.60
C LEU A 53 -20.30 11.52 6.56
N SER A 54 -20.42 12.10 5.37
CA SER A 54 -21.14 11.48 4.26
C SER A 54 -20.34 10.28 3.75
N ILE A 55 -21.02 9.17 3.42
CA ILE A 55 -20.35 8.00 2.86
C ILE A 55 -20.05 8.24 1.39
N PRO A 56 -18.78 8.25 0.95
CA PRO A 56 -18.41 8.51 -0.43
C PRO A 56 -18.94 7.42 -1.39
N LEU A 57 -19.15 7.78 -2.65
CA LEU A 57 -19.62 6.84 -3.68
C LEU A 57 -18.51 5.88 -4.15
N ASP A 58 -17.26 6.35 -4.17
CA ASP A 58 -16.13 5.76 -4.88
C ASP A 58 -14.98 5.28 -3.97
N ARG A 59 -14.99 5.66 -2.69
CA ARG A 59 -13.87 5.40 -1.78
C ARG A 59 -14.31 5.00 -0.38
N SER A 60 -13.35 4.52 0.43
CA SER A 60 -13.60 4.17 1.82
C SER A 60 -13.79 5.41 2.69
N VAL A 61 -14.78 5.36 3.58
CA VAL A 61 -14.99 6.39 4.62
C VAL A 61 -13.94 6.32 5.74
N PHE A 62 -13.28 5.16 5.93
CA PHE A 62 -12.43 4.92 7.10
C PHE A 62 -11.18 5.81 7.15
N TYR A 63 -10.60 6.17 6.01
CA TYR A 63 -9.50 7.13 6.00
C TYR A 63 -9.98 8.54 6.41
N SER A 64 -11.16 8.94 6.00
CA SER A 64 -11.76 10.19 6.44
C SER A 64 -12.07 10.19 7.94
N LEU A 65 -12.52 9.06 8.50
CA LEU A 65 -12.70 8.89 9.95
C LEU A 65 -11.36 8.96 10.71
N TYR A 66 -10.27 8.41 10.11
CA TYR A 66 -8.92 8.56 10.65
C TYR A 66 -8.49 10.03 10.70
N LEU A 67 -8.65 10.79 9.60
CA LEU A 67 -8.33 12.21 9.56
C LEU A 67 -9.16 13.00 10.59
N ARG A 68 -10.48 12.74 10.67
CA ARG A 68 -11.35 13.37 11.65
C ARG A 68 -10.93 13.05 13.08
N GLY A 69 -10.69 11.78 13.39
CA GLY A 69 -10.28 11.37 14.74
C GLY A 69 -8.98 12.03 15.21
N LEU A 70 -8.02 12.22 14.31
CA LEU A 70 -6.79 12.96 14.61
C LEU A 70 -7.07 14.45 14.81
N ASN A 71 -7.89 15.07 13.96
CA ASN A 71 -8.26 16.47 14.10
C ASN A 71 -9.03 16.72 15.41
N ASP A 72 -10.01 15.86 15.75
CA ASP A 72 -10.78 15.97 16.98
C ASP A 72 -9.88 15.77 18.22
N LEU A 73 -8.90 14.86 18.17
CA LEU A 73 -7.90 14.67 19.21
C LEU A 73 -7.03 15.91 19.38
N MET A 74 -6.57 16.51 18.30
CA MET A 74 -5.71 17.70 18.34
C MET A 74 -6.47 18.94 18.80
N SER A 75 -7.74 19.09 18.44
CA SER A 75 -8.58 20.21 18.85
C SER A 75 -8.80 20.29 20.37
N LEU A 76 -8.54 19.19 21.10
CA LEU A 76 -8.50 19.20 22.56
C LEU A 76 -7.30 19.97 23.14
N PHE A 77 -6.25 20.18 22.36
CA PHE A 77 -4.98 20.78 22.82
C PHE A 77 -4.63 22.08 22.08
N THR A 78 -5.07 22.21 20.82
CA THR A 78 -4.70 23.34 19.95
C THR A 78 -5.85 23.68 18.98
N GLN A 79 -5.63 24.64 18.09
CA GLN A 79 -6.46 24.87 16.89
C GLN A 79 -6.47 23.61 16.00
N PRO A 80 -7.51 23.43 15.16
CA PRO A 80 -7.56 22.32 14.22
C PRO A 80 -6.31 22.32 13.31
N ILE A 81 -5.42 21.37 13.53
CA ILE A 81 -4.18 21.19 12.76
C ILE A 81 -4.29 19.86 12.02
N LEU A 82 -4.20 19.90 10.68
CA LEU A 82 -4.12 18.70 9.89
C LEU A 82 -2.69 18.16 9.81
N GLY A 83 -1.74 19.03 9.77
CA GLY A 83 -0.28 18.93 9.73
C GLY A 83 0.36 17.55 9.93
N GLU A 84 1.53 17.54 10.51
CA GLU A 84 2.39 16.36 10.69
C GLU A 84 1.77 15.24 11.53
N ILE A 85 0.70 15.52 12.28
CA ILE A 85 0.00 14.51 13.10
C ILE A 85 -0.54 13.35 12.24
N VAL A 86 -0.91 13.62 10.98
CA VAL A 86 -1.40 12.59 10.04
C VAL A 86 -0.31 11.58 9.70
N VAL A 87 0.96 12.01 9.71
CA VAL A 87 2.12 11.18 9.38
C VAL A 87 2.55 10.28 10.54
N LEU A 88 2.34 10.72 11.78
CA LEU A 88 2.91 10.09 12.97
C LEU A 88 2.42 8.63 13.20
N PRO A 89 1.12 8.32 13.18
CA PRO A 89 0.67 6.95 13.39
C PRO A 89 1.20 5.95 12.34
N PRO A 90 1.14 6.21 11.02
CA PRO A 90 1.72 5.29 10.04
C PRO A 90 3.25 5.20 10.15
N LEU A 91 3.96 6.28 10.48
CA LEU A 91 5.39 6.27 10.73
C LEU A 91 5.75 5.33 11.90
N ILE A 92 5.04 5.41 13.01
CA ILE A 92 5.22 4.53 14.17
C ILE A 92 4.94 3.07 13.77
N LEU A 93 3.85 2.80 13.04
CA LEU A 93 3.51 1.45 12.61
C LEU A 93 4.58 0.86 11.69
N LEU A 94 5.11 1.64 10.74
CA LEU A 94 6.20 1.21 9.86
C LEU A 94 7.48 0.92 10.66
N PHE A 95 7.87 1.82 11.54
CA PHE A 95 9.07 1.67 12.37
C PHE A 95 8.99 0.41 13.25
N VAL A 96 7.89 0.25 13.98
CA VAL A 96 7.64 -0.92 14.82
C VAL A 96 7.52 -2.19 13.98
N GLY A 97 6.84 -2.11 12.84
CA GLY A 97 6.67 -3.23 11.91
C GLY A 97 8.01 -3.75 11.40
N ILE A 98 8.87 -2.87 10.88
CA ILE A 98 10.21 -3.24 10.39
C ILE A 98 11.08 -3.77 11.53
N PHE A 99 11.02 -3.15 12.71
CA PHE A 99 11.73 -3.62 13.89
C PHE A 99 11.33 -5.07 14.27
N GLN A 100 10.04 -5.37 14.27
CA GLN A 100 9.54 -6.72 14.55
C GLN A 100 9.87 -7.72 13.43
N LEU A 101 9.85 -7.29 12.16
CA LEU A 101 10.29 -8.14 11.04
C LEU A 101 11.74 -8.55 11.20
N VAL A 102 12.63 -7.62 11.56
CA VAL A 102 14.05 -7.94 11.81
C VAL A 102 14.20 -8.99 12.90
N LYS A 103 13.47 -8.84 14.02
CA LYS A 103 13.50 -9.84 15.11
C LYS A 103 13.05 -11.23 14.66
N LYS A 104 12.09 -11.31 13.75
CA LYS A 104 11.46 -12.58 13.33
C LYS A 104 12.16 -13.25 12.16
N LEU A 105 12.56 -12.47 11.16
CA LEU A 105 13.10 -13.01 9.90
C LEU A 105 14.62 -13.16 9.92
N PHE A 106 15.31 -12.39 10.80
CA PHE A 106 16.76 -12.42 10.89
C PHE A 106 17.22 -12.96 12.27
N PRO A 107 16.91 -14.23 12.60
CA PRO A 107 17.36 -14.82 13.85
C PRO A 107 18.90 -14.90 13.82
N THR A 108 19.52 -14.40 14.88
CA THR A 108 20.97 -14.57 15.04
C THR A 108 21.30 -16.02 15.33
N LEU A 109 22.45 -16.48 14.83
CA LEU A 109 23.13 -17.62 15.38
C LEU A 109 23.48 -17.25 16.84
N GLN A 110 22.67 -17.69 17.79
CA GLN A 110 22.86 -17.34 19.21
C GLN A 110 24.17 -17.94 19.71
N PRO A 111 24.98 -17.17 20.46
CA PRO A 111 25.94 -17.79 21.38
C PRO A 111 25.13 -18.55 22.44
N SER A 112 25.64 -19.68 22.83
CA SER A 112 25.06 -20.72 23.68
C SER A 112 24.70 -20.32 25.14
N ASN A 113 24.52 -19.03 25.44
CA ASN A 113 24.21 -18.54 26.78
C ASN A 113 23.00 -17.60 26.76
N PRO A 114 21.77 -18.11 27.06
CA PRO A 114 20.54 -17.31 27.03
C PRO A 114 20.40 -16.30 28.18
N GLU A 115 21.21 -16.39 29.22
CA GLU A 115 21.08 -15.59 30.45
C GLU A 115 21.58 -14.13 30.34
N LYS A 116 22.19 -13.72 29.24
CA LYS A 116 22.78 -12.36 29.12
C LYS A 116 22.08 -11.44 28.10
N LEU A 117 20.89 -11.76 27.59
CA LEU A 117 20.23 -10.93 26.58
C LEU A 117 19.07 -10.09 27.16
N ASP A 118 19.42 -9.05 27.89
CA ASP A 118 18.52 -7.92 28.23
C ASP A 118 18.25 -6.96 27.06
N TYR A 119 18.67 -7.31 25.83
CA TYR A 119 18.58 -6.42 24.66
C TYR A 119 17.50 -6.84 23.67
N PRO A 120 16.67 -5.88 23.19
CA PRO A 120 15.61 -6.15 22.22
C PRO A 120 16.15 -6.65 20.87
N LEU A 121 17.34 -6.24 20.45
CA LEU A 121 18.04 -6.68 19.23
C LEU A 121 19.52 -6.96 19.49
N THR A 122 20.06 -7.99 18.82
CA THR A 122 21.52 -8.22 18.76
C THR A 122 22.20 -7.17 17.89
N LEU A 123 23.54 -7.06 17.95
CA LEU A 123 24.32 -6.11 17.15
C LEU A 123 24.04 -6.28 15.63
N ILE A 124 24.02 -7.52 15.15
CA ILE A 124 23.73 -7.81 13.73
C ILE A 124 22.31 -7.36 13.36
N GLN A 125 21.33 -7.69 14.18
CA GLN A 125 19.94 -7.26 13.94
C GLN A 125 19.79 -5.73 13.95
N ARG A 126 20.58 -5.01 14.74
CA ARG A 126 20.60 -3.53 14.72
C ARG A 126 21.12 -2.99 13.39
N TRP A 127 22.21 -3.56 12.87
CA TRP A 127 22.73 -3.17 11.55
C TRP A 127 21.75 -3.50 10.43
N ILE A 128 21.10 -4.68 10.49
CA ILE A 128 20.07 -5.05 9.54
C ILE A 128 18.90 -4.06 9.61
N PHE A 129 18.40 -3.76 10.83
CA PHE A 129 17.32 -2.80 11.00
C PHE A 129 17.69 -1.42 10.46
N LEU A 130 18.85 -0.90 10.84
CA LEU A 130 19.32 0.41 10.41
C LEU A 130 19.46 0.46 8.88
N SER A 131 20.06 -0.56 8.27
CA SER A 131 20.18 -0.64 6.81
C SER A 131 18.81 -0.71 6.12
N MET A 132 17.87 -1.50 6.63
CA MET A 132 16.53 -1.59 6.08
C MET A 132 15.77 -0.27 6.20
N TRP A 133 15.85 0.39 7.36
CA TRP A 133 15.18 1.67 7.59
C TRP A 133 15.77 2.78 6.73
N LEU A 134 17.10 2.94 6.68
CA LEU A 134 17.76 3.94 5.84
C LEU A 134 17.53 3.67 4.35
N CYS A 135 17.53 2.40 3.94
CA CYS A 135 17.15 2.03 2.57
C CYS A 135 15.71 2.49 2.27
N ALA A 136 14.75 2.18 3.15
CA ALA A 136 13.36 2.61 2.98
C ALA A 136 13.24 4.14 2.89
N CYS A 137 13.99 4.88 3.72
CA CYS A 137 13.98 6.35 3.70
C CYS A 137 14.66 6.94 2.45
N PHE A 138 15.86 6.49 2.09
CA PHE A 138 16.70 7.23 1.13
C PHE A 138 16.80 6.58 -0.26
N LEU A 139 16.50 5.29 -0.38
CA LEU A 139 16.64 4.55 -1.64
C LEU A 139 15.31 4.08 -2.20
N THR A 140 14.19 4.56 -1.64
CA THR A 140 12.84 4.17 -2.09
C THR A 140 11.84 5.32 -1.98
N SER A 141 10.65 5.12 -2.56
CA SER A 141 9.57 6.10 -2.56
C SER A 141 8.80 6.20 -1.21
N MET A 142 9.13 5.39 -0.20
CA MET A 142 8.41 5.32 1.08
C MET A 142 8.16 6.69 1.75
N PRO A 143 9.14 7.62 1.84
CA PRO A 143 8.93 8.89 2.50
C PRO A 143 7.84 9.75 1.84
N TRP A 144 7.77 9.72 0.51
CA TRP A 144 6.79 10.49 -0.24
C TRP A 144 5.36 9.99 0.02
N PHE A 145 5.15 8.66 0.11
CA PHE A 145 3.86 8.09 0.48
C PHE A 145 3.49 8.34 1.94
N LEU A 146 4.49 8.37 2.82
CA LEU A 146 4.27 8.67 4.23
C LEU A 146 3.83 10.13 4.44
N LEU A 147 4.38 11.08 3.66
CA LEU A 147 4.07 12.50 3.73
C LEU A 147 2.78 12.88 2.98
N GLN A 148 2.18 11.98 2.25
CA GLN A 148 0.91 12.24 1.56
C GLN A 148 -0.28 12.15 2.52
N ALA A 149 -1.18 13.14 2.46
CA ALA A 149 -2.49 13.06 3.11
C ALA A 149 -3.43 12.10 2.33
N MET A 150 -2.99 10.84 2.20
CA MET A 150 -3.63 9.78 1.43
C MET A 150 -3.51 8.43 2.14
N PRO A 151 -4.43 7.47 1.91
CA PRO A 151 -4.38 6.16 2.52
C PRO A 151 -3.32 5.22 1.95
N ASP A 152 -2.55 5.64 0.95
CA ASP A 152 -1.64 4.79 0.17
C ASP A 152 -0.59 4.07 1.02
N ILE A 153 -0.01 4.72 2.04
CA ILE A 153 0.99 4.14 2.94
C ILE A 153 0.45 2.92 3.73
N PHE A 154 -0.87 2.86 3.94
CA PHE A 154 -1.50 1.74 4.65
C PHE A 154 -1.45 0.44 3.85
N THR A 155 -1.23 0.47 2.54
CA THR A 155 -1.00 -0.74 1.72
C THR A 155 0.32 -1.41 2.11
N ALA A 156 1.39 -0.64 2.29
CA ALA A 156 2.67 -1.17 2.75
C ALA A 156 2.60 -1.66 4.21
N ILE A 157 1.91 -0.92 5.09
CA ILE A 157 1.67 -1.35 6.48
C ILE A 157 0.91 -2.69 6.47
N LEU A 158 -0.11 -2.84 5.64
CA LEU A 158 -0.86 -4.08 5.47
C LEU A 158 0.07 -5.25 5.10
N CYS A 159 0.95 -5.07 4.10
CA CYS A 159 1.93 -6.09 3.71
C CYS A 159 2.84 -6.49 4.89
N ILE A 160 3.46 -5.53 5.56
CA ILE A 160 4.37 -5.75 6.69
C ILE A 160 3.66 -6.53 7.81
N PHE A 161 2.44 -6.14 8.15
CA PHE A 161 1.70 -6.80 9.23
C PHE A 161 1.11 -8.16 8.84
N VAL A 162 0.85 -8.41 7.56
CA VAL A 162 0.57 -9.78 7.05
C VAL A 162 1.79 -10.68 7.24
N LEU A 163 2.99 -10.23 6.86
CA LEU A 163 4.22 -10.99 7.09
C LEU A 163 4.44 -11.29 8.57
N LEU A 164 4.23 -10.30 9.45
CA LEU A 164 4.33 -10.46 10.89
C LEU A 164 3.29 -11.42 11.44
N PHE A 165 2.02 -11.30 11.03
CA PHE A 165 0.94 -12.17 11.48
C PHE A 165 1.23 -13.64 11.21
N LEU A 166 1.78 -13.96 10.05
CA LEU A 166 2.15 -15.31 9.66
C LEU A 166 3.26 -15.90 10.56
N GLN A 167 4.11 -15.04 11.16
CA GLN A 167 5.23 -15.43 12.04
C GLN A 167 4.92 -15.38 13.54
N THR A 168 3.81 -14.77 13.94
CA THR A 168 3.50 -14.65 15.37
C THR A 168 3.05 -15.98 15.97
N LYS A 169 3.60 -16.33 17.15
CA LYS A 169 3.20 -17.49 17.94
C LYS A 169 2.28 -17.11 19.10
N SER A 170 2.46 -15.92 19.68
CA SER A 170 1.67 -15.47 20.82
C SER A 170 0.31 -14.93 20.36
N LEU A 171 -0.74 -15.23 21.14
CA LEU A 171 -2.10 -14.75 20.88
C LEU A 171 -2.16 -13.20 20.89
N ARG A 172 -1.52 -12.57 21.88
CA ARG A 172 -1.48 -11.09 22.01
C ARG A 172 -0.89 -10.42 20.76
N SER A 173 0.28 -10.93 20.30
CA SER A 173 0.89 -10.40 19.06
C SER A 173 0.04 -10.69 17.82
N SER A 174 -0.65 -11.82 17.78
CA SER A 174 -1.54 -12.15 16.66
C SER A 174 -2.74 -11.21 16.60
N ILE A 175 -3.35 -10.90 17.75
CA ILE A 175 -4.45 -9.93 17.84
C ILE A 175 -3.97 -8.54 17.44
N ALA A 176 -2.82 -8.09 17.95
CA ALA A 176 -2.26 -6.79 17.57
C ALA A 176 -2.02 -6.68 16.05
N CYS A 177 -1.40 -7.69 15.44
CA CYS A 177 -1.23 -7.72 13.97
C CYS A 177 -2.57 -7.73 13.24
N ALA A 178 -3.55 -8.53 13.70
CA ALA A 178 -4.86 -8.62 13.10
C ALA A 178 -5.59 -7.26 13.11
N LEU A 179 -5.53 -6.52 14.21
CA LEU A 179 -6.11 -5.19 14.31
C LEU A 179 -5.48 -4.22 13.30
N VAL A 180 -4.14 -4.21 13.17
CA VAL A 180 -3.46 -3.35 12.18
C VAL A 180 -3.81 -3.78 10.75
N ILE A 181 -3.92 -5.08 10.47
CA ILE A 181 -4.35 -5.61 9.16
C ILE A 181 -5.76 -5.11 8.83
N ILE A 182 -6.72 -5.24 9.76
CA ILE A 182 -8.11 -4.79 9.54
C ILE A 182 -8.13 -3.28 9.27
N ILE A 183 -7.49 -2.49 10.15
CA ILE A 183 -7.43 -1.03 9.99
C ILE A 183 -6.83 -0.67 8.64
N SER A 184 -5.66 -1.21 8.29
CA SER A 184 -5.00 -0.90 7.02
C SER A 184 -5.81 -1.34 5.79
N ALA A 185 -6.54 -2.45 5.90
CA ALA A 185 -7.36 -2.95 4.80
C ALA A 185 -8.57 -2.06 4.53
N VAL A 186 -9.24 -1.51 5.56
CA VAL A 186 -10.40 -0.64 5.37
C VAL A 186 -10.04 0.78 4.93
N MET A 187 -8.78 1.22 5.04
CA MET A 187 -8.37 2.57 4.64
C MET A 187 -8.52 2.82 3.13
N HIS A 188 -8.34 1.79 2.31
CA HIS A 188 -8.41 1.91 0.84
C HIS A 188 -9.15 0.72 0.23
N ASN A 189 -10.12 0.96 -0.67
CA ASN A 189 -10.93 -0.11 -1.27
C ASN A 189 -10.10 -1.21 -1.95
N ALA A 190 -9.01 -0.87 -2.65
CA ALA A 190 -8.14 -1.86 -3.28
C ALA A 190 -7.47 -2.81 -2.27
N ASN A 191 -7.23 -2.36 -1.04
CA ASN A 191 -6.61 -3.18 -0.01
C ASN A 191 -7.48 -4.37 0.42
N LEU A 192 -8.83 -4.25 0.32
CA LEU A 192 -9.74 -5.38 0.59
C LEU A 192 -9.49 -6.51 -0.40
N ILE A 193 -9.49 -6.15 -1.69
CA ILE A 193 -9.30 -7.12 -2.77
C ILE A 193 -7.90 -7.72 -2.64
N THR A 194 -6.89 -6.88 -2.45
CA THR A 194 -5.49 -7.31 -2.26
C THR A 194 -5.36 -8.28 -1.09
N LEU A 195 -5.91 -7.97 0.09
CA LEU A 195 -5.85 -8.85 1.26
C LEU A 195 -6.56 -10.19 1.00
N THR A 196 -7.70 -10.16 0.32
CA THR A 196 -8.46 -11.38 0.00
C THR A 196 -7.68 -12.25 -1.00
N VAL A 197 -7.22 -11.65 -2.10
CA VAL A 197 -6.48 -12.37 -3.15
C VAL A 197 -5.18 -12.96 -2.60
N VAL A 198 -4.40 -12.18 -1.84
CA VAL A 198 -3.15 -12.67 -1.24
C VAL A 198 -3.41 -13.78 -0.20
N SER A 199 -4.49 -13.67 0.58
CA SER A 199 -4.85 -14.71 1.57
C SER A 199 -5.21 -16.02 0.89
N ILE A 200 -5.98 -15.96 -0.21
CA ILE A 200 -6.31 -17.13 -1.04
C ILE A 200 -5.02 -17.70 -1.66
N ALA A 201 -4.17 -16.86 -2.25
CA ALA A 201 -2.94 -17.29 -2.89
C ALA A 201 -1.98 -17.96 -1.89
N ILE A 202 -1.80 -17.39 -0.68
CA ILE A 202 -1.01 -18.01 0.39
C ILE A 202 -1.62 -19.37 0.81
N TRP A 203 -2.94 -19.46 0.91
CA TRP A 203 -3.62 -20.73 1.27
C TRP A 203 -3.45 -21.79 0.18
N LEU A 204 -3.59 -21.42 -1.11
CA LEU A 204 -3.35 -22.32 -2.25
C LEU A 204 -1.89 -22.76 -2.32
N ALA A 205 -0.95 -21.83 -2.10
CA ALA A 205 0.49 -22.14 -2.01
C ALA A 205 0.77 -23.11 -0.87
N TRP A 206 0.17 -22.90 0.30
CA TRP A 206 0.32 -23.79 1.45
C TRP A 206 -0.21 -25.20 1.16
N LYS A 207 -1.31 -25.34 0.40
CA LYS A 207 -1.85 -26.61 -0.06
C LYS A 207 -1.02 -27.31 -1.15
N GLY A 208 -0.03 -26.63 -1.71
CA GLY A 208 0.82 -27.14 -2.79
C GLY A 208 0.22 -27.01 -4.19
N TYR A 209 -0.93 -26.35 -4.35
CA TYR A 209 -1.57 -26.17 -5.66
C TYR A 209 -0.75 -25.26 -6.60
N LEU A 210 0.15 -24.42 -6.07
CA LEU A 210 1.03 -23.56 -6.86
C LEU A 210 2.38 -24.22 -7.21
N GLY A 211 2.48 -25.56 -7.03
CA GLY A 211 3.62 -26.36 -7.44
C GLY A 211 4.68 -26.55 -6.36
N LYS A 212 5.76 -27.30 -6.72
CA LYS A 212 6.83 -27.73 -5.79
C LYS A 212 7.63 -26.57 -5.17
N TRP A 213 7.61 -25.40 -5.80
CA TRP A 213 8.30 -24.19 -5.32
C TRP A 213 7.76 -23.64 -3.99
N THR A 214 6.53 -24.04 -3.63
CA THR A 214 5.86 -23.59 -2.40
C THR A 214 6.07 -24.51 -1.19
N HIS A 215 6.76 -25.62 -1.35
CA HIS A 215 7.04 -26.58 -0.26
C HIS A 215 7.69 -25.96 0.99
N PRO A 216 8.56 -24.92 0.91
CA PRO A 216 9.12 -24.29 2.11
C PRO A 216 8.09 -23.58 2.97
N LEU A 217 6.94 -23.13 2.40
CA LEU A 217 5.91 -22.37 3.12
C LEU A 217 5.37 -23.15 4.32
N ASN A 218 5.08 -24.44 4.14
CA ASN A 218 4.49 -25.31 5.19
C ASN A 218 5.40 -25.45 6.42
N LYS A 219 6.72 -25.27 6.23
CA LYS A 219 7.71 -25.34 7.31
C LYS A 219 7.68 -24.09 8.19
N TYR A 220 7.36 -22.93 7.62
CA TYR A 220 7.49 -21.63 8.29
C TYR A 220 6.15 -20.99 8.65
N VAL A 221 5.07 -21.40 7.99
CA VAL A 221 3.72 -20.87 8.21
C VAL A 221 2.77 -22.02 8.55
N SER A 222 2.08 -21.93 9.68
CA SER A 222 1.11 -22.96 10.07
C SER A 222 -0.19 -22.85 9.27
N ILE A 223 -0.89 -23.98 9.07
CA ILE A 223 -2.22 -24.00 8.44
C ILE A 223 -3.23 -23.14 9.22
N SER A 224 -3.14 -23.11 10.53
CA SER A 224 -4.00 -22.27 11.36
C SER A 224 -3.84 -20.79 11.00
N LYS A 225 -2.61 -20.33 10.79
CA LYS A 225 -2.33 -18.93 10.40
C LYS A 225 -2.87 -18.60 9.02
N THR A 226 -2.73 -19.51 8.04
CA THR A 226 -3.28 -19.28 6.70
C THR A 226 -4.81 -19.22 6.72
N ARG A 227 -5.46 -20.14 7.45
CA ARG A 227 -6.93 -20.13 7.65
C ARG A 227 -7.40 -18.88 8.40
N SER A 228 -6.68 -18.49 9.47
CA SER A 228 -7.00 -17.27 10.22
C SER A 228 -6.84 -16.02 9.36
N LEU A 229 -5.82 -15.93 8.49
CA LEU A 229 -5.64 -14.82 7.59
C LEU A 229 -6.79 -14.74 6.56
N LEU A 230 -7.20 -15.89 6.02
CA LEU A 230 -8.35 -15.97 5.11
C LEU A 230 -9.65 -15.52 5.80
N ALA A 231 -9.92 -15.99 7.02
CA ALA A 231 -11.07 -15.53 7.79
C ALA A 231 -10.99 -14.03 8.12
N LEU A 232 -9.79 -13.56 8.49
CA LEU A 232 -9.53 -12.16 8.78
C LEU A 232 -9.79 -11.25 7.58
N SER A 233 -9.51 -11.73 6.35
CA SER A 233 -9.74 -10.95 5.13
C SER A 233 -11.22 -10.64 4.85
N LEU A 234 -12.17 -11.34 5.48
CA LEU A 234 -13.61 -11.08 5.35
C LEU A 234 -14.10 -9.92 6.24
N ILE A 235 -13.39 -9.62 7.32
CA ILE A 235 -13.82 -8.57 8.27
C ILE A 235 -13.86 -7.19 7.63
N PRO A 236 -12.83 -6.74 6.86
CA PRO A 236 -12.89 -5.46 6.17
C PRO A 236 -14.06 -5.33 5.19
N TRP A 237 -14.45 -6.41 4.51
CA TRP A 237 -15.65 -6.42 3.65
C TRP A 237 -16.91 -6.14 4.46
N ALA A 238 -17.08 -6.82 5.60
CA ALA A 238 -18.23 -6.62 6.48
C ALA A 238 -18.28 -5.17 7.02
N LEU A 239 -17.13 -4.60 7.39
CA LEU A 239 -17.04 -3.22 7.88
C LEU A 239 -17.40 -2.20 6.79
N LEU A 240 -16.89 -2.37 5.56
CA LEU A 240 -17.22 -1.46 4.44
C LEU A 240 -18.69 -1.61 3.99
N ILE A 241 -19.21 -2.82 3.89
CA ILE A 241 -20.63 -3.04 3.58
C ILE A 241 -21.49 -2.44 4.69
N GLY A 242 -21.13 -2.67 5.97
CA GLY A 242 -21.83 -2.10 7.11
C GLY A 242 -21.86 -0.57 7.10
N SER A 243 -20.73 0.07 6.77
CA SER A 243 -20.68 1.53 6.65
C SER A 243 -21.58 2.06 5.51
N ASN A 244 -21.61 1.35 4.36
CA ASN A 244 -22.49 1.72 3.25
C ASN A 244 -23.98 1.53 3.59
N ILE A 245 -24.34 0.45 4.30
CA ILE A 245 -25.73 0.26 4.79
C ILE A 245 -26.10 1.38 5.74
N TRP A 246 -25.24 1.71 6.70
CA TRP A 246 -25.45 2.80 7.65
C TRP A 246 -25.61 4.16 6.95
N GLY A 247 -24.83 4.43 5.89
CA GLY A 247 -24.92 5.64 5.06
C GLY A 247 -26.07 5.65 4.04
N GLY A 248 -26.96 4.64 4.03
CA GLY A 248 -28.09 4.59 3.10
C GLY A 248 -27.72 4.16 1.67
N ASN A 249 -26.49 3.72 1.41
CA ASN A 249 -26.04 3.26 0.09
C ASN A 249 -26.44 1.80 -0.24
N GLY A 250 -27.04 1.08 0.74
CA GLY A 250 -27.42 -0.32 0.60
C GLY A 250 -26.27 -1.31 0.76
N VAL A 251 -26.51 -2.58 0.39
CA VAL A 251 -25.53 -3.65 0.49
C VAL A 251 -24.51 -3.54 -0.65
N THR A 252 -23.45 -2.77 -0.42
CA THR A 252 -22.39 -2.54 -1.40
C THR A 252 -21.06 -2.21 -0.70
N VAL A 253 -19.95 -2.46 -1.38
CA VAL A 253 -18.60 -2.02 -0.93
C VAL A 253 -18.35 -0.56 -1.31
N GLY A 254 -18.89 -0.12 -2.44
CA GLY A 254 -18.87 1.25 -2.93
C GLY A 254 -19.99 1.44 -3.93
N LYS A 255 -20.81 2.48 -3.73
CA LYS A 255 -22.00 2.74 -4.56
C LYS A 255 -21.64 2.94 -6.04
N GLY A 256 -20.44 3.48 -6.32
CA GLY A 256 -19.92 3.71 -7.66
C GLY A 256 -19.18 2.54 -8.32
N SER A 257 -19.08 1.36 -7.67
CA SER A 257 -18.27 0.23 -8.20
C SER A 257 -18.66 -0.19 -9.61
N HIS A 258 -19.94 -0.15 -9.97
CA HIS A 258 -20.44 -0.45 -11.32
C HIS A 258 -19.93 0.54 -12.36
N VAL A 259 -19.75 1.82 -12.00
CA VAL A 259 -19.23 2.86 -12.91
C VAL A 259 -17.77 2.59 -13.25
N PHE A 260 -16.93 2.31 -12.24
CA PHE A 260 -15.52 1.98 -12.47
C PHE A 260 -15.37 0.70 -13.29
N PHE A 261 -16.18 -0.32 -13.02
CA PHE A 261 -16.13 -1.56 -13.79
C PHE A 261 -16.52 -1.34 -15.25
N MET A 262 -17.56 -0.55 -15.53
CA MET A 262 -17.92 -0.15 -16.89
C MET A 262 -16.81 0.63 -17.59
N GLY A 263 -16.15 1.56 -16.88
CA GLY A 263 -14.98 2.26 -17.41
C GLY A 263 -13.86 1.29 -17.80
N LYS A 264 -13.62 0.25 -16.97
CA LYS A 264 -12.62 -0.80 -17.30
C LYS A 264 -13.06 -1.66 -18.50
N LEU A 265 -14.34 -2.00 -18.63
CA LEU A 265 -14.84 -2.67 -19.84
C LEU A 265 -14.61 -1.84 -21.09
N CYS A 266 -14.79 -0.54 -20.98
CA CYS A 266 -14.56 0.42 -22.05
C CYS A 266 -13.07 0.46 -22.45
N GLU A 267 -12.18 0.73 -21.49
CA GLU A 267 -10.73 0.82 -21.68
C GLU A 267 -10.12 -0.45 -22.27
N ASN A 268 -10.61 -1.62 -21.85
CA ASN A 268 -10.14 -2.91 -22.33
C ASN A 268 -10.78 -3.37 -23.67
N GLY A 269 -11.64 -2.55 -24.29
CA GLY A 269 -12.34 -2.88 -25.54
C GLY A 269 -13.42 -3.95 -25.41
N ILE A 270 -13.66 -4.47 -24.20
CA ILE A 270 -14.66 -5.53 -23.94
C ILE A 270 -16.06 -4.97 -24.14
N LEU A 271 -16.33 -3.73 -23.71
CA LEU A 271 -17.61 -3.07 -23.92
C LEU A 271 -17.92 -2.91 -25.41
N LYS A 272 -16.95 -2.47 -26.21
CA LYS A 272 -17.10 -2.32 -27.65
C LYS A 272 -17.50 -3.64 -28.30
N THR A 273 -16.72 -4.70 -28.03
CA THR A 273 -17.00 -6.05 -28.55
C THR A 273 -18.38 -6.55 -28.13
N TYR A 274 -18.78 -6.29 -26.87
CA TYR A 274 -20.11 -6.68 -26.39
C TYR A 274 -21.23 -5.93 -27.13
N LEU A 275 -21.10 -4.64 -27.35
CA LEU A 275 -22.10 -3.85 -28.07
C LEU A 275 -22.19 -4.22 -29.55
N GLU A 276 -21.07 -4.53 -30.22
CA GLU A 276 -21.06 -5.01 -31.60
C GLU A 276 -21.82 -6.33 -31.73
N ASP A 277 -21.67 -7.25 -30.77
CA ASP A 277 -22.35 -8.55 -30.81
C ASP A 277 -23.85 -8.47 -30.41
N GLU A 278 -24.21 -7.64 -29.46
CA GLU A 278 -25.52 -7.71 -28.79
C GLU A 278 -26.50 -6.64 -29.23
N CYS A 279 -26.06 -5.49 -29.76
CA CYS A 279 -26.97 -4.36 -30.05
C CYS A 279 -28.00 -4.68 -31.15
N ALA A 280 -27.70 -5.58 -32.08
CA ALA A 280 -28.66 -5.98 -33.10
C ALA A 280 -29.84 -6.79 -32.53
N SER A 281 -29.59 -7.59 -31.50
CA SER A 281 -30.61 -8.48 -30.88
C SER A 281 -31.20 -7.91 -29.59
N LYS A 282 -30.42 -7.11 -28.84
CA LYS A 282 -30.79 -6.53 -27.56
C LYS A 282 -30.38 -5.05 -27.49
N PRO A 283 -31.13 -4.16 -28.18
CA PRO A 283 -30.81 -2.74 -28.18
C PRO A 283 -30.89 -2.17 -26.77
N ASN A 284 -29.89 -1.36 -26.42
CA ASN A 284 -29.82 -0.64 -25.14
C ASN A 284 -29.22 0.76 -25.38
N PRO A 285 -29.31 1.70 -24.41
CA PRO A 285 -28.83 3.06 -24.59
C PRO A 285 -27.37 3.19 -25.00
N PHE A 286 -26.50 2.24 -24.64
CA PHE A 286 -25.08 2.25 -25.05
C PHE A 286 -24.87 1.99 -26.54
N CYS A 287 -25.81 1.35 -27.23
CA CYS A 287 -25.68 1.05 -28.64
C CYS A 287 -25.49 2.31 -29.49
N ALA A 288 -26.03 3.45 -29.05
CA ALA A 288 -25.81 4.74 -29.71
C ALA A 288 -24.37 5.26 -29.60
N PHE A 289 -23.58 4.75 -28.65
CA PHE A 289 -22.23 5.22 -28.34
C PHE A 289 -21.12 4.23 -28.73
N LYS A 290 -21.45 3.08 -29.36
CA LYS A 290 -20.51 2.00 -29.64
C LYS A 290 -19.25 2.42 -30.39
N ASP A 291 -19.37 3.46 -31.27
CA ASP A 291 -18.27 3.95 -32.10
C ASP A 291 -17.58 5.19 -31.50
N SER A 292 -18.05 5.68 -30.35
CA SER A 292 -17.53 6.88 -29.66
C SER A 292 -17.19 6.63 -28.19
N LEU A 293 -16.88 5.37 -27.86
CA LEU A 293 -16.45 5.00 -26.52
C LEU A 293 -15.08 5.62 -26.20
N PRO A 294 -14.86 6.17 -24.98
CA PRO A 294 -13.56 6.68 -24.58
C PRO A 294 -12.53 5.55 -24.45
N GLU A 295 -11.27 5.88 -24.69
CA GLU A 295 -10.16 4.93 -24.62
C GLU A 295 -9.71 4.63 -23.18
N HIS A 296 -9.99 5.53 -22.24
CA HIS A 296 -9.53 5.43 -20.86
C HIS A 296 -10.67 5.44 -19.85
N THR A 297 -10.52 4.64 -18.80
CA THR A 297 -11.45 4.63 -17.64
C THR A 297 -11.64 6.03 -17.06
N TRP A 298 -10.57 6.82 -17.02
CA TRP A 298 -10.62 8.20 -16.50
C TRP A 298 -11.62 9.06 -17.27
N ASP A 299 -11.57 9.05 -18.61
CA ASP A 299 -12.46 9.84 -19.45
C ASP A 299 -13.92 9.34 -19.36
N PHE A 300 -14.10 8.02 -19.17
CA PHE A 300 -15.41 7.44 -18.94
C PHE A 300 -16.04 7.96 -17.64
N VAL A 301 -15.26 7.99 -16.56
CA VAL A 301 -15.75 8.25 -15.19
C VAL A 301 -15.88 9.74 -14.89
N TRP A 302 -14.94 10.58 -15.35
CA TRP A 302 -14.80 11.96 -14.89
C TRP A 302 -15.13 13.02 -15.93
N ASN A 303 -15.49 12.65 -17.14
CA ASN A 303 -15.94 13.61 -18.14
C ASN A 303 -17.38 14.04 -17.84
N SER A 304 -17.57 15.29 -17.42
CA SER A 304 -18.88 15.88 -17.07
C SER A 304 -19.89 15.91 -18.21
N HIS A 305 -19.44 15.74 -19.47
CA HIS A 305 -20.30 15.66 -20.67
C HIS A 305 -20.18 14.28 -21.34
N GLY A 306 -19.57 13.33 -20.63
CA GLY A 306 -19.28 11.98 -21.12
C GLY A 306 -20.46 11.04 -21.19
N ILE A 307 -20.18 9.80 -21.53
CA ILE A 307 -21.18 8.75 -21.69
C ILE A 307 -21.83 8.43 -20.34
N LEU A 308 -21.10 8.47 -19.24
CA LEU A 308 -21.64 8.23 -17.90
C LEU A 308 -22.85 9.13 -17.62
N GLU A 309 -22.72 10.45 -17.85
CA GLU A 309 -23.80 11.39 -17.60
C GLU A 309 -25.00 11.16 -18.54
N LYS A 310 -24.73 10.82 -19.80
CA LYS A 310 -25.78 10.53 -20.82
C LYS A 310 -26.51 9.21 -20.58
N THR A 311 -25.95 8.31 -19.76
CA THR A 311 -26.52 6.99 -19.48
C THR A 311 -27.03 6.83 -18.05
N GLY A 312 -27.22 7.94 -17.32
CA GLY A 312 -27.87 7.97 -16.00
C GLY A 312 -26.96 8.38 -14.85
N GLY A 313 -25.70 8.73 -15.12
CA GLY A 313 -24.75 9.19 -14.11
C GLY A 313 -24.48 8.16 -13.02
N TRP A 314 -23.91 8.58 -11.91
CA TRP A 314 -23.55 7.73 -10.77
C TRP A 314 -24.74 7.02 -10.09
N HIS A 315 -25.95 7.59 -10.18
CA HIS A 315 -27.10 7.13 -9.40
C HIS A 315 -28.08 6.25 -10.19
N HIS A 316 -28.31 6.55 -11.46
CA HIS A 316 -29.35 5.90 -12.25
C HIS A 316 -28.82 4.88 -13.27
N SER A 317 -27.49 4.81 -13.48
CA SER A 317 -26.88 3.87 -14.42
C SER A 317 -26.78 2.42 -13.92
N LYS A 318 -26.97 2.17 -12.62
CA LYS A 318 -26.63 0.91 -11.95
C LYS A 318 -27.28 -0.32 -12.58
N GLU A 319 -28.55 -0.24 -12.90
CA GLU A 319 -29.29 -1.39 -13.45
C GLU A 319 -28.78 -1.75 -14.86
N LEU A 320 -28.69 -0.74 -15.73
CA LEU A 320 -28.19 -0.89 -17.09
C LEU A 320 -26.74 -1.43 -17.08
N TYR A 321 -25.87 -0.85 -16.24
CA TYR A 321 -24.48 -1.24 -16.16
C TYR A 321 -24.33 -2.67 -15.65
N ASN A 322 -25.07 -3.05 -14.62
CA ASN A 322 -25.05 -4.41 -14.10
C ASN A 322 -25.53 -5.44 -15.13
N GLN A 323 -26.52 -5.11 -15.95
CA GLN A 323 -26.96 -6.00 -17.04
C GLN A 323 -25.84 -6.24 -18.05
N ILE A 324 -25.12 -5.20 -18.47
CA ILE A 324 -23.99 -5.30 -19.38
C ILE A 324 -22.84 -6.06 -18.72
N ILE A 325 -22.46 -5.71 -17.50
CA ILE A 325 -21.40 -6.38 -16.73
C ILE A 325 -21.68 -7.88 -16.62
N LEU A 326 -22.88 -8.26 -16.17
CA LEU A 326 -23.28 -9.66 -16.06
C LEU A 326 -23.28 -10.35 -17.44
N GLY A 327 -23.70 -9.65 -18.49
CA GLY A 327 -23.64 -10.14 -19.86
C GLY A 327 -22.21 -10.50 -20.29
N THR A 328 -21.24 -9.65 -19.96
CA THR A 328 -19.82 -9.93 -20.26
C THR A 328 -19.22 -11.02 -19.39
N LEU A 329 -19.72 -11.23 -18.18
CA LEU A 329 -19.23 -12.28 -17.24
C LEU A 329 -19.89 -13.65 -17.47
N SER A 330 -20.96 -13.73 -18.29
CA SER A 330 -21.72 -14.96 -18.49
C SER A 330 -21.31 -15.77 -19.74
N LYS A 331 -20.59 -15.16 -20.69
CA LYS A 331 -20.22 -15.82 -21.95
C LYS A 331 -18.72 -16.11 -22.03
N PRO A 332 -18.31 -17.34 -22.41
CA PRO A 332 -16.90 -17.74 -22.47
C PRO A 332 -16.02 -16.80 -23.31
N LYS A 333 -16.56 -16.26 -24.42
CA LYS A 333 -15.87 -15.28 -25.29
C LYS A 333 -15.37 -14.08 -24.48
N TYR A 334 -16.25 -13.46 -23.71
CA TYR A 334 -15.89 -12.26 -22.94
C TYR A 334 -15.08 -12.59 -21.69
N ILE A 335 -15.30 -13.76 -21.06
CA ILE A 335 -14.47 -14.24 -19.95
C ILE A 335 -13.00 -14.34 -20.39
N ALA A 336 -12.74 -14.86 -21.60
CA ALA A 336 -11.38 -14.91 -22.15
C ALA A 336 -10.78 -13.50 -22.32
N LEU A 337 -11.57 -12.52 -22.80
CA LEU A 337 -11.13 -11.13 -22.89
C LEU A 337 -10.84 -10.51 -21.51
N HIS A 338 -11.68 -10.79 -20.50
CA HIS A 338 -11.43 -10.35 -19.12
C HIS A 338 -10.11 -10.92 -18.58
N ILE A 339 -9.83 -12.20 -18.79
CA ILE A 339 -8.57 -12.83 -18.36
C ILE A 339 -7.37 -12.19 -19.07
N GLN A 340 -7.45 -12.02 -20.39
CA GLN A 340 -6.40 -11.37 -21.17
C GLN A 340 -6.15 -9.92 -20.69
N ALA A 341 -7.22 -9.14 -20.50
CA ALA A 341 -7.14 -7.79 -19.98
C ALA A 341 -6.52 -7.74 -18.59
N ALA A 342 -6.92 -8.63 -17.69
CA ALA A 342 -6.38 -8.71 -16.33
C ALA A 342 -4.87 -9.03 -16.32
N ILE A 343 -4.42 -9.97 -17.16
CA ILE A 343 -3.00 -10.31 -17.28
C ILE A 343 -2.22 -9.10 -17.83
N SER A 344 -2.69 -8.49 -18.92
CA SER A 344 -2.05 -7.35 -19.55
C SER A 344 -1.96 -6.14 -18.59
N ALA A 345 -3.08 -5.79 -17.96
CA ALA A 345 -3.14 -4.68 -16.99
C ALA A 345 -2.23 -4.92 -15.78
N THR A 346 -2.20 -6.14 -15.25
CA THR A 346 -1.31 -6.49 -14.13
C THR A 346 0.16 -6.39 -14.54
N ALA A 347 0.52 -6.87 -15.73
CA ALA A 347 1.90 -6.78 -16.22
C ALA A 347 2.34 -5.32 -16.44
N GLN A 348 1.45 -4.45 -16.91
CA GLN A 348 1.72 -3.02 -17.01
C GLN A 348 1.86 -2.38 -15.63
N GLN A 349 0.96 -2.70 -14.69
CA GLN A 349 0.95 -2.10 -13.36
C GLN A 349 2.20 -2.47 -12.55
N VAL A 350 2.66 -3.72 -12.60
CA VAL A 350 3.76 -4.22 -11.76
C VAL A 350 5.10 -3.55 -12.07
N VAL A 351 5.28 -3.03 -13.27
CA VAL A 351 6.51 -2.33 -13.69
C VAL A 351 6.49 -0.83 -13.40
N LEU A 352 5.36 -0.28 -13.00
CA LEU A 352 5.22 1.13 -12.64
C LEU A 352 5.61 1.33 -11.17
N THR A 353 6.85 1.76 -10.93
CA THR A 353 7.44 1.88 -9.58
C THR A 353 7.70 3.31 -9.14
N HIS A 354 7.30 4.29 -9.96
CA HIS A 354 7.62 5.70 -9.77
C HIS A 354 6.76 6.36 -8.68
N GLY A 355 7.42 7.07 -7.77
CA GLY A 355 6.79 7.98 -6.83
C GLY A 355 6.45 9.33 -7.47
N GLY A 356 5.59 10.13 -6.80
CA GLY A 356 5.24 11.47 -7.25
C GLY A 356 4.01 11.57 -8.16
N ASP A 357 3.49 10.44 -8.62
CA ASP A 357 2.27 10.40 -9.44
C ASP A 357 1.07 11.00 -8.67
N GLY A 358 0.41 11.98 -9.30
CA GLY A 358 -0.69 12.75 -8.70
C GLY A 358 -0.25 13.91 -7.78
N LEU A 359 1.06 14.13 -7.59
CA LEU A 359 1.62 15.24 -6.80
C LEU A 359 1.94 16.45 -7.67
N THR A 360 0.97 16.93 -8.42
CA THR A 360 1.06 18.16 -9.23
C THR A 360 0.54 19.36 -8.45
N PRO A 361 0.87 20.61 -8.86
CA PRO A 361 0.21 21.81 -8.35
C PRO A 361 -1.30 21.69 -8.48
N LEU A 362 -2.03 22.14 -7.46
CA LEU A 362 -3.48 22.11 -7.44
C LEU A 362 -4.06 23.51 -7.65
N ASP A 363 -5.08 23.59 -8.48
CA ASP A 363 -5.78 24.82 -8.74
C ASP A 363 -6.53 25.34 -7.50
N THR A 364 -6.72 26.65 -7.41
CA THR A 364 -7.49 27.30 -6.32
C THR A 364 -8.95 26.88 -6.30
N SER A 365 -9.50 26.43 -7.42
CA SER A 365 -10.84 25.88 -7.55
C SER A 365 -10.96 24.40 -7.13
N ALA A 366 -9.82 23.68 -6.96
CA ALA A 366 -9.83 22.28 -6.56
C ALA A 366 -10.46 22.10 -5.17
N THR A 367 -11.19 21.01 -4.99
CA THR A 367 -11.86 20.68 -3.71
C THR A 367 -10.90 20.77 -2.52
N LEU A 368 -9.66 20.30 -2.68
CA LEU A 368 -8.65 20.37 -1.62
C LEU A 368 -8.39 21.82 -1.19
N THR A 369 -8.06 22.70 -2.15
CA THR A 369 -7.70 24.09 -1.84
C THR A 369 -8.85 24.84 -1.21
N GLN A 370 -10.08 24.54 -1.60
CA GLN A 370 -11.29 25.09 -0.97
C GLN A 370 -11.49 24.57 0.45
N GLU A 371 -11.36 23.24 0.70
CA GLU A 371 -11.47 22.66 2.03
C GLU A 371 -10.38 23.19 2.99
N LEU A 372 -9.13 23.27 2.52
CA LEU A 372 -8.04 23.85 3.32
C LEU A 372 -8.33 25.32 3.65
N LYS A 373 -8.70 26.15 2.66
CA LYS A 373 -8.97 27.56 2.86
C LYS A 373 -10.08 27.82 3.87
N LEU A 374 -11.14 27.02 3.85
CA LEU A 374 -12.31 27.21 4.70
C LEU A 374 -12.13 26.65 6.12
N HIS A 375 -11.37 25.57 6.28
CA HIS A 375 -11.36 24.81 7.52
C HIS A 375 -9.97 24.68 8.17
N TYR A 376 -8.89 24.90 7.40
CA TYR A 376 -7.51 24.80 7.82
C TYR A 376 -6.68 25.96 7.25
N PRO A 377 -6.97 27.23 7.64
CA PRO A 377 -6.39 28.40 7.00
C PRO A 377 -4.87 28.48 7.11
N ASP A 378 -4.29 27.99 8.20
CA ASP A 378 -2.83 27.99 8.38
C ASP A 378 -2.18 26.97 7.44
N GLU A 379 -2.72 25.76 7.30
CA GLU A 379 -2.26 24.79 6.31
C GLU A 379 -2.46 25.29 4.87
N TYR A 380 -3.56 25.98 4.61
CA TYR A 380 -3.77 26.59 3.30
C TYR A 380 -2.67 27.60 2.96
N GLN A 381 -2.32 28.48 3.90
CA GLN A 381 -1.25 29.45 3.71
C GLN A 381 0.12 28.77 3.52
N GLY A 382 0.43 27.77 4.35
CA GLY A 382 1.63 26.95 4.21
C GLY A 382 1.67 26.25 2.85
N PHE A 383 0.58 25.59 2.44
CA PHE A 383 0.49 24.87 1.17
C PHE A 383 0.69 25.80 -0.03
N ILE A 384 0.06 26.98 -0.07
CA ILE A 384 0.18 27.92 -1.18
C ILE A 384 1.55 28.58 -1.19
N ASN A 385 2.08 29.00 -0.02
CA ASN A 385 3.28 29.86 0.05
C ASN A 385 4.59 29.07 0.22
N GLU A 386 4.57 27.88 0.83
CA GLU A 386 5.79 27.16 1.22
C GLU A 386 5.94 25.82 0.50
N SER A 387 4.83 25.14 0.16
CA SER A 387 4.88 23.82 -0.45
C SER A 387 5.66 23.82 -1.77
N LYS A 388 6.69 22.97 -1.83
CA LYS A 388 7.45 22.75 -3.05
C LYS A 388 6.67 21.96 -4.11
N GLN A 389 5.66 21.17 -3.69
CA GLN A 389 4.70 20.55 -4.60
C GLN A 389 3.96 21.63 -5.39
N GLN A 390 3.35 22.60 -4.68
CA GLN A 390 2.57 23.67 -5.30
C GLN A 390 3.41 24.56 -6.22
N LYS A 391 4.70 24.68 -5.95
CA LYS A 391 5.67 25.42 -6.77
C LYS A 391 6.32 24.58 -7.88
N SER A 392 5.96 23.30 -8.05
CA SER A 392 6.63 22.35 -8.98
C SER A 392 8.14 22.24 -8.75
N GLN A 393 8.60 22.31 -7.51
CA GLN A 393 10.02 22.32 -7.15
C GLN A 393 10.55 20.95 -6.66
N ILE A 394 9.73 19.90 -6.68
CA ILE A 394 10.16 18.54 -6.34
C ILE A 394 10.50 17.82 -7.63
N ASP A 395 11.78 17.48 -7.81
CA ASP A 395 12.25 16.71 -8.97
C ASP A 395 12.04 15.20 -8.73
N PHE A 396 10.82 14.72 -9.00
CA PHE A 396 10.52 13.30 -8.87
C PHE A 396 11.29 12.44 -9.89
N ASP A 397 11.66 12.95 -11.05
CA ASP A 397 12.45 12.20 -12.04
C ASP A 397 13.84 11.88 -11.50
N PHE A 398 14.47 12.81 -10.78
CA PHE A 398 15.72 12.57 -10.08
C PHE A 398 15.58 11.47 -9.03
N TYR A 399 14.58 11.56 -8.16
CA TYR A 399 14.33 10.55 -7.13
C TYR A 399 14.01 9.18 -7.73
N ASN A 400 13.16 9.10 -8.74
CA ASN A 400 12.76 7.86 -9.38
C ASN A 400 13.95 7.15 -10.03
N ARG A 401 14.88 7.88 -10.67
CA ARG A 401 16.13 7.26 -11.18
C ARG A 401 16.96 6.60 -10.09
N ILE A 402 17.05 7.22 -8.91
CA ILE A 402 17.74 6.63 -7.75
C ILE A 402 16.98 5.38 -7.28
N TYR A 403 15.67 5.46 -7.17
CA TYR A 403 14.84 4.36 -6.67
C TYR A 403 14.88 3.15 -7.60
N ASP A 404 14.75 3.34 -8.90
CA ASP A 404 14.82 2.25 -9.87
C ASP A 404 16.20 1.61 -9.91
N GLY A 405 17.26 2.43 -9.94
CA GLY A 405 18.64 1.93 -9.91
C GLY A 405 18.95 1.15 -8.63
N SER A 406 18.54 1.68 -7.47
CA SER A 406 18.75 1.00 -6.19
C SER A 406 17.90 -0.27 -6.08
N ALA A 407 16.64 -0.25 -6.52
CA ALA A 407 15.79 -1.43 -6.51
C ALA A 407 16.38 -2.55 -7.35
N LEU A 408 16.83 -2.25 -8.58
CA LEU A 408 17.46 -3.25 -9.45
C LEU A 408 18.70 -3.88 -8.79
N VAL A 409 19.61 -3.06 -8.29
CA VAL A 409 20.86 -3.55 -7.65
C VAL A 409 20.55 -4.37 -6.40
N LEU A 410 19.65 -3.91 -5.55
CA LEU A 410 19.30 -4.59 -4.30
C LEU A 410 18.55 -5.91 -4.54
N LEU A 411 17.61 -5.93 -5.50
CA LEU A 411 16.90 -7.17 -5.86
C LEU A 411 17.84 -8.22 -6.42
N LEU A 412 18.70 -7.85 -7.37
CA LEU A 412 19.71 -8.76 -7.93
C LEU A 412 20.68 -9.23 -6.85
N GLY A 413 21.12 -8.32 -5.97
CA GLY A 413 22.00 -8.67 -4.83
C GLY A 413 21.34 -9.64 -3.87
N ALA A 414 20.07 -9.46 -3.53
CA ALA A 414 19.33 -10.38 -2.65
C ALA A 414 19.17 -11.77 -3.28
N VAL A 415 18.81 -11.84 -4.57
CA VAL A 415 18.70 -13.10 -5.32
C VAL A 415 20.06 -13.82 -5.34
N PHE A 416 21.16 -13.10 -5.63
CA PHE A 416 22.51 -13.65 -5.58
C PHE A 416 22.86 -14.20 -4.19
N CYS A 417 22.59 -13.44 -3.12
CA CYS A 417 22.86 -13.86 -1.75
C CYS A 417 22.06 -15.11 -1.34
N LEU A 418 20.79 -15.17 -1.71
CA LEU A 418 19.93 -16.34 -1.47
C LEU A 418 20.35 -17.56 -2.29
N TYR A 419 20.84 -17.34 -3.52
CA TYR A 419 21.39 -18.42 -4.35
C TYR A 419 22.70 -18.99 -3.75
N ARG A 420 23.62 -18.11 -3.34
CA ARG A 420 24.93 -18.52 -2.78
C ARG A 420 24.83 -19.15 -1.38
N ARG A 421 23.87 -18.68 -0.57
CA ARG A 421 23.56 -19.22 0.77
C ARG A 421 22.06 -19.28 0.97
N PRO A 422 21.44 -20.39 0.58
CA PRO A 422 20.00 -20.55 0.71
C PRO A 422 19.54 -20.36 2.17
N ASN A 423 18.66 -19.39 2.37
CA ASN A 423 17.93 -19.22 3.61
C ASN A 423 16.43 -19.36 3.31
N PRO A 424 15.85 -20.56 3.48
CA PRO A 424 14.48 -20.82 3.08
C PRO A 424 13.44 -19.95 3.81
N LEU A 425 13.73 -19.54 5.04
CA LEU A 425 12.87 -18.61 5.78
C LEU A 425 12.80 -17.25 5.07
N LEU A 426 13.94 -16.64 4.79
CA LEU A 426 14.01 -15.36 4.10
C LEU A 426 13.44 -15.44 2.69
N ALA A 427 13.80 -16.48 1.94
CA ALA A 427 13.25 -16.70 0.60
C ALA A 427 11.72 -16.83 0.61
N THR A 428 11.15 -17.55 1.59
CA THR A 428 9.69 -17.68 1.75
C THR A 428 9.03 -16.32 2.01
N PHE A 429 9.56 -15.54 2.95
CA PHE A 429 8.95 -14.25 3.29
C PHE A 429 9.17 -13.16 2.25
N PHE A 430 10.31 -13.19 1.57
CA PHE A 430 10.54 -12.36 0.40
C PHE A 430 9.56 -12.71 -0.74
N GLY A 431 9.32 -14.00 -0.97
CA GLY A 431 8.33 -14.48 -1.94
C GLY A 431 6.90 -14.09 -1.58
N ILE A 432 6.52 -14.12 -0.28
CA ILE A 432 5.19 -13.64 0.17
C ILE A 432 5.05 -12.13 -0.05
N ALA A 433 6.10 -11.33 0.22
CA ALA A 433 6.08 -9.90 -0.06
C ALA A 433 5.92 -9.62 -1.56
N ALA A 434 6.67 -10.33 -2.42
CA ALA A 434 6.53 -10.22 -3.88
C ALA A 434 5.13 -10.64 -4.35
N LEU A 435 4.56 -11.70 -3.79
CA LEU A 435 3.20 -12.13 -4.07
C LEU A 435 2.17 -11.08 -3.64
N PHE A 436 2.37 -10.43 -2.48
CA PHE A 436 1.50 -9.35 -2.02
C PHE A 436 1.49 -8.19 -3.03
N ILE A 437 2.67 -7.73 -3.47
CA ILE A 437 2.80 -6.65 -4.44
C ILE A 437 2.17 -7.03 -5.78
N LEU A 438 2.35 -8.26 -6.25
CA LEU A 438 1.68 -8.77 -7.45
C LEU A 438 0.15 -8.77 -7.30
N CYS A 439 -0.37 -9.19 -6.13
CA CYS A 439 -1.80 -9.15 -5.83
C CYS A 439 -2.33 -7.71 -5.74
N ASN A 440 -1.53 -6.76 -5.20
CA ASN A 440 -1.88 -5.34 -5.20
C ASN A 440 -1.92 -4.79 -6.63
N ALA A 441 -0.91 -5.09 -7.46
CA ALA A 441 -0.89 -4.69 -8.87
C ALA A 441 -2.10 -5.25 -9.64
N PHE A 442 -2.44 -6.52 -9.45
CA PHE A 442 -3.65 -7.14 -10.01
C PHE A 442 -4.91 -6.40 -9.54
N SER A 443 -5.06 -6.18 -8.24
CA SER A 443 -6.26 -5.56 -7.66
C SER A 443 -6.48 -4.14 -8.17
N THR A 444 -5.41 -3.34 -8.25
CA THR A 444 -5.49 -1.95 -8.71
C THR A 444 -5.69 -1.86 -10.22
N ALA A 445 -4.96 -2.63 -11.00
CA ALA A 445 -5.05 -2.61 -12.46
C ALA A 445 -6.41 -3.07 -12.98
N CYS A 446 -6.99 -4.10 -12.34
CA CYS A 446 -8.27 -4.68 -12.78
C CYS A 446 -9.51 -3.89 -12.31
N PHE A 447 -9.45 -3.26 -11.13
CA PHE A 447 -10.63 -2.68 -10.48
C PHE A 447 -10.54 -1.17 -10.23
N ALA A 448 -9.39 -0.55 -10.52
CA ALA A 448 -9.19 0.90 -10.47
C ALA A 448 -8.49 1.36 -11.75
N ASN A 449 -7.34 2.03 -11.64
CA ASN A 449 -6.57 2.52 -12.77
C ASN A 449 -5.14 1.96 -12.77
N ILE A 450 -4.50 1.91 -13.94
CA ILE A 450 -3.07 1.64 -14.06
C ILE A 450 -2.34 2.96 -13.80
N LEU A 451 -1.78 3.12 -12.58
CA LEU A 451 -1.11 4.32 -12.11
C LEU A 451 0.15 3.97 -11.35
N ALA A 452 1.23 4.72 -11.56
CA ALA A 452 2.51 4.44 -10.91
C ALA A 452 2.39 4.46 -9.37
N ARG A 453 1.65 5.41 -8.79
CA ARG A 453 1.45 5.51 -7.34
C ARG A 453 0.85 4.25 -6.71
N LEU A 454 -0.02 3.54 -7.44
CA LEU A 454 -0.75 2.37 -6.91
C LEU A 454 0.12 1.11 -6.77
N ASN A 455 1.27 1.06 -7.43
CA ASN A 455 2.27 0.01 -7.23
C ASN A 455 3.47 0.52 -6.40
N ALA A 456 3.92 1.74 -6.64
CA ALA A 456 5.05 2.32 -5.91
C ALA A 456 4.83 2.42 -4.40
N ARG A 457 3.55 2.50 -3.95
CA ARG A 457 3.17 2.64 -2.53
C ARG A 457 3.54 1.45 -1.64
N ASP A 458 3.78 0.27 -2.21
CA ASP A 458 4.20 -0.95 -1.48
C ASP A 458 5.40 -1.66 -2.13
N PHE A 459 5.76 -1.36 -3.38
CA PHE A 459 6.91 -1.93 -4.07
C PHE A 459 8.22 -1.75 -3.29
N TRP A 460 8.39 -0.64 -2.58
CA TRP A 460 9.56 -0.31 -1.79
C TRP A 460 9.91 -1.34 -0.70
N ILE A 461 8.97 -2.20 -0.32
CA ILE A 461 9.20 -3.28 0.65
C ILE A 461 10.23 -4.29 0.14
N LEU A 462 10.25 -4.55 -1.17
CA LEU A 462 11.20 -5.50 -1.75
C LEU A 462 12.66 -5.03 -1.66
N PRO A 463 13.05 -3.83 -2.12
CA PRO A 463 14.42 -3.33 -1.92
C PRO A 463 14.77 -3.19 -0.43
N MET A 464 13.83 -2.81 0.44
CA MET A 464 14.06 -2.79 1.89
C MET A 464 14.38 -4.19 2.45
N LEU A 465 13.64 -5.23 2.09
CA LEU A 465 13.95 -6.61 2.52
C LEU A 465 15.27 -7.10 1.91
N SER A 466 15.55 -6.70 0.67
CA SER A 466 16.76 -7.09 -0.05
C SER A 466 18.03 -6.64 0.66
N ILE A 467 18.10 -5.38 1.13
CA ILE A 467 19.27 -4.90 1.87
C ILE A 467 19.45 -5.69 3.18
N GLY A 468 18.38 -6.07 3.87
CA GLY A 468 18.44 -6.93 5.05
C GLY A 468 19.05 -8.30 4.75
N ILE A 469 18.68 -8.93 3.64
CA ILE A 469 19.23 -10.21 3.17
C ILE A 469 20.72 -10.07 2.86
N ILE A 470 21.13 -9.01 2.14
CA ILE A 470 22.50 -8.73 1.76
C ILE A 470 23.36 -8.52 3.01
N VAL A 471 22.93 -7.69 3.94
CA VAL A 471 23.66 -7.43 5.19
C VAL A 471 23.84 -8.71 6.00
N GLN A 472 22.79 -9.53 6.14
CA GLN A 472 22.89 -10.81 6.83
C GLN A 472 23.90 -11.76 6.15
N TYR A 473 23.92 -11.82 4.81
CA TYR A 473 24.85 -12.64 4.05
C TYR A 473 26.30 -12.29 4.37
N PHE A 474 26.66 -11.00 4.39
CA PHE A 474 28.04 -10.56 4.69
C PHE A 474 28.46 -10.87 6.13
N PHE A 475 27.58 -10.62 7.10
CA PHE A 475 27.89 -10.97 8.51
C PHE A 475 28.07 -12.47 8.71
N ALA A 476 27.24 -13.30 8.09
CA ALA A 476 27.36 -14.75 8.17
C ALA A 476 28.62 -15.26 7.47
N THR A 477 29.20 -14.53 6.50
CA THR A 477 30.44 -14.87 5.83
C THR A 477 31.65 -14.53 6.71
N ALA A 478 31.64 -13.33 7.31
CA ALA A 478 32.74 -12.89 8.18
C ALA A 478 32.90 -13.79 9.42
N SER A 479 31.80 -14.26 10.02
CA SER A 479 31.85 -15.12 11.20
C SER A 479 32.46 -16.51 10.95
N LYS A 480 32.38 -17.05 9.74
CA LYS A 480 33.01 -18.32 9.38
C LYS A 480 34.52 -18.22 9.17
N GLN A 481 35.03 -17.06 8.77
CA GLN A 481 36.46 -16.84 8.58
C GLN A 481 37.23 -16.67 9.90
N GLN A 482 36.52 -16.43 11.01
CA GLN A 482 37.12 -16.23 12.34
C GLN A 482 37.15 -17.52 13.20
N GLN A 483 36.67 -18.66 12.70
CA GLN A 483 36.87 -19.94 13.39
C GLN A 483 38.25 -20.43 13.01
N PRO A 484 39.22 -20.51 13.95
CA PRO A 484 40.51 -21.13 13.68
C PRO A 484 40.31 -22.62 13.36
N ILE A 485 41.08 -23.10 12.38
CA ILE A 485 41.17 -24.50 11.98
C ILE A 485 41.74 -25.31 13.16
#